data_12ed1636fcf80b819eeb21296655cd57
#
_entry.id   12ed1636fcf80b819eeb21296655cd57
#
_cell.length_a   1.000
_cell.length_b   1.000
_cell.length_c   1.000
_cell.angle_alpha   90.00
_cell.angle_beta   90.00
_cell.angle_gamma   90.00
#
_symmetry.space_group_name_H-M   'P 1'
#
loop_
_entity.id
_entity.type
_entity.pdbx_description
1 polymer ?
#
loop_
_entity_poly.entity_id
_entity_poly.type
_entity_poly.pdbx_seq_one_letter_code
_entity_poly.pdbx_strand_id
1 'polypeptide(L)'
;MEAEVTIMDNSERIEFVISEFRKADINIDEKQADKFVKLCDFMVEYNENVNLTSITEFSEVVVKHFVDSVLPFTMVDIPQGSSFIDVGTGAGFPAIPLLICRPDLKGTLCDSLNKRCVYLEKACELIGVKSEIIHARSEELGRKKRECFDFATARAVAAMPVLSEYCIPFVKVGGKFIALKSVNEDISAASGAIAKLGGEIETVRDYAIPNGDARRLAVIKKISQTPTKYPRNSGNISKKPL
;
A
#
# COMPACT_ATOMS: atom_id res chain seq x y z
N MET A 1 -9.50 9.73 -39.09
CA MET A 1 -10.20 8.56 -38.53
C MET A 1 -10.02 8.69 -37.02
N GLU A 2 -11.03 9.21 -36.36
CA GLU A 2 -11.12 9.19 -34.92
C GLU A 2 -11.31 7.72 -34.49
N ALA A 3 -10.42 7.19 -33.66
CA ALA A 3 -10.61 5.88 -33.09
C ALA A 3 -11.87 5.95 -32.21
N GLU A 4 -12.92 5.22 -32.58
CA GLU A 4 -14.04 4.99 -31.65
C GLU A 4 -13.47 4.42 -30.36
N VAL A 5 -13.54 5.20 -29.29
CA VAL A 5 -13.26 4.70 -27.94
C VAL A 5 -14.40 3.74 -27.60
N THR A 6 -14.19 2.47 -27.82
CA THR A 6 -15.13 1.42 -27.41
C THR A 6 -15.20 1.45 -25.90
N ILE A 7 -16.29 1.96 -25.36
CA ILE A 7 -16.53 1.96 -23.90
C ILE A 7 -16.86 0.51 -23.53
N MET A 8 -15.96 -0.11 -22.75
CA MET A 8 -16.16 -1.46 -22.21
C MET A 8 -17.43 -1.51 -21.36
N ASP A 9 -18.27 -2.50 -21.56
CA ASP A 9 -19.38 -2.76 -20.66
C ASP A 9 -18.89 -3.37 -19.32
N ASN A 10 -19.80 -3.55 -18.36
CA ASN A 10 -19.40 -4.02 -17.03
C ASN A 10 -18.83 -5.45 -17.04
N SER A 11 -19.31 -6.32 -17.91
CA SER A 11 -18.80 -7.69 -18.05
C SER A 11 -17.40 -7.68 -18.65
N GLU A 12 -17.18 -6.91 -19.70
CA GLU A 12 -15.88 -6.72 -20.35
C GLU A 12 -14.84 -6.15 -19.35
N ARG A 13 -15.26 -5.21 -18.50
CA ARG A 13 -14.39 -4.64 -17.46
C ARG A 13 -14.00 -5.67 -16.39
N ILE A 14 -14.94 -6.51 -15.95
CA ILE A 14 -14.68 -7.62 -15.02
C ILE A 14 -13.67 -8.60 -15.63
N GLU A 15 -13.90 -9.01 -16.88
CA GLU A 15 -12.99 -9.91 -17.61
C GLU A 15 -11.59 -9.30 -17.77
N PHE A 16 -11.53 -8.00 -18.08
CA PHE A 16 -10.26 -7.28 -18.17
C PHE A 16 -9.50 -7.31 -16.84
N VAL A 17 -10.15 -6.99 -15.72
CA VAL A 17 -9.52 -7.05 -14.39
C VAL A 17 -8.98 -8.46 -14.12
N ILE A 18 -9.77 -9.50 -14.33
CA ILE A 18 -9.34 -10.90 -14.13
C ILE A 18 -8.12 -11.22 -15.01
N SER A 19 -8.13 -10.76 -16.27
CA SER A 19 -7.04 -11.03 -17.21
C SER A 19 -5.73 -10.37 -16.78
N GLU A 20 -5.77 -9.11 -16.29
CA GLU A 20 -4.58 -8.41 -15.85
C GLU A 20 -3.98 -9.01 -14.56
N PHE A 21 -4.83 -9.44 -13.61
CA PHE A 21 -4.36 -10.17 -12.44
C PHE A 21 -3.75 -11.52 -12.80
N ARG A 22 -4.34 -12.25 -13.76
CA ARG A 22 -3.81 -13.51 -14.27
C ARG A 22 -2.45 -13.36 -14.95
N LYS A 23 -2.20 -12.27 -15.69
CA LYS A 23 -0.88 -11.95 -16.25
C LYS A 23 0.21 -11.79 -15.18
N ALA A 24 -0.19 -11.47 -13.95
CA ALA A 24 0.69 -11.36 -12.79
C ALA A 24 0.69 -12.64 -11.92
N ASP A 25 0.18 -13.77 -12.43
CA ASP A 25 0.02 -15.04 -11.71
C ASP A 25 -0.85 -14.93 -10.44
N ILE A 26 -1.79 -13.98 -10.43
CA ILE A 26 -2.74 -13.78 -9.33
C ILE A 26 -4.12 -14.21 -9.79
N ASN A 27 -4.72 -15.18 -9.08
CA ASN A 27 -6.08 -15.61 -9.35
C ASN A 27 -7.06 -14.86 -8.47
N ILE A 28 -8.03 -14.20 -9.10
CA ILE A 28 -9.17 -13.56 -8.45
C ILE A 28 -10.47 -14.08 -9.06
N ASP A 29 -11.53 -14.08 -8.28
CA ASP A 29 -12.87 -14.44 -8.75
C ASP A 29 -13.63 -13.21 -9.28
N GLU A 30 -14.80 -13.45 -9.92
CA GLU A 30 -15.65 -12.41 -10.47
C GLU A 30 -16.14 -11.41 -9.40
N LYS A 31 -16.35 -11.88 -8.15
CA LYS A 31 -16.79 -11.00 -7.05
C LYS A 31 -15.68 -10.05 -6.62
N GLN A 32 -14.45 -10.52 -6.63
CA GLN A 32 -13.28 -9.68 -6.37
C GLN A 32 -13.07 -8.68 -7.51
N ALA A 33 -13.21 -9.13 -8.76
CA ALA A 33 -13.10 -8.26 -9.94
C ALA A 33 -14.20 -7.18 -9.96
N ASP A 34 -15.44 -7.50 -9.64
CA ASP A 34 -16.54 -6.54 -9.49
C ASP A 34 -16.24 -5.47 -8.42
N LYS A 35 -15.62 -5.86 -7.29
CA LYS A 35 -15.17 -4.90 -6.29
C LYS A 35 -14.11 -3.93 -6.83
N PHE A 36 -13.19 -4.40 -7.67
CA PHE A 36 -12.18 -3.54 -8.32
C PHE A 36 -12.82 -2.57 -9.30
N VAL A 37 -13.80 -3.03 -10.10
CA VAL A 37 -14.54 -2.14 -11.01
C VAL A 37 -15.26 -1.04 -10.23
N LYS A 38 -16.02 -1.40 -9.18
CA LYS A 38 -16.71 -0.44 -8.31
C LYS A 38 -15.76 0.53 -7.62
N LEU A 39 -14.61 0.03 -7.15
CA LEU A 39 -13.59 0.87 -6.52
C LEU A 39 -13.01 1.87 -7.52
N CYS A 40 -12.76 1.45 -8.75
CA CYS A 40 -12.27 2.33 -9.80
C CYS A 40 -13.24 3.47 -10.09
N ASP A 41 -14.50 3.15 -10.33
CA ASP A 41 -15.54 4.14 -10.65
C ASP A 41 -15.70 5.15 -9.52
N PHE A 42 -15.82 4.67 -8.28
CA PHE A 42 -15.95 5.53 -7.12
C PHE A 42 -14.70 6.40 -6.89
N MET A 43 -13.51 5.83 -7.09
CA MET A 43 -12.25 6.58 -6.95
C MET A 43 -12.16 7.70 -7.99
N VAL A 44 -12.48 7.41 -9.25
CA VAL A 44 -12.42 8.41 -10.34
C VAL A 44 -13.42 9.54 -10.10
N GLU A 45 -14.68 9.22 -9.74
CA GLU A 45 -15.69 10.21 -9.38
C GLU A 45 -15.25 11.07 -8.20
N TYR A 46 -14.76 10.44 -7.14
CA TYR A 46 -14.34 11.15 -5.92
C TYR A 46 -13.08 12.00 -6.12
N ASN A 47 -12.23 11.59 -7.08
CA ASN A 47 -10.98 12.27 -7.42
C ASN A 47 -11.18 13.71 -7.91
N GLU A 48 -12.33 14.02 -8.52
CA GLU A 48 -12.69 15.38 -8.95
C GLU A 48 -12.61 16.40 -7.80
N ASN A 49 -12.82 15.93 -6.55
CA ASN A 49 -12.90 16.79 -5.37
C ASN A 49 -11.71 16.65 -4.40
N VAL A 50 -10.96 15.55 -4.45
CA VAL A 50 -9.99 15.20 -3.37
C VAL A 50 -8.56 14.98 -3.83
N ASN A 51 -8.24 15.01 -5.12
CA ASN A 51 -6.91 14.73 -5.65
C ASN A 51 -6.29 13.45 -5.05
N LEU A 52 -6.89 12.30 -5.36
CA LEU A 52 -6.46 10.99 -4.89
C LEU A 52 -5.31 10.44 -5.74
N THR A 53 -5.44 10.60 -7.07
CA THR A 53 -4.49 10.08 -8.05
C THR A 53 -4.53 10.91 -9.34
N SER A 54 -3.42 10.89 -10.10
CA SER A 54 -3.37 11.40 -11.48
C SER A 54 -3.76 10.36 -12.55
N ILE A 55 -3.91 9.09 -12.16
CA ILE A 55 -4.25 7.99 -13.06
C ILE A 55 -5.74 7.72 -12.91
N THR A 56 -6.52 7.99 -13.97
CA THR A 56 -7.98 7.88 -13.97
C THR A 56 -8.52 6.99 -15.10
N GLU A 57 -7.69 6.67 -16.08
CA GLU A 57 -8.05 5.75 -17.14
C GLU A 57 -8.15 4.32 -16.57
N PHE A 58 -9.24 3.61 -16.87
CA PHE A 58 -9.59 2.34 -16.23
C PHE A 58 -8.49 1.28 -16.34
N SER A 59 -7.97 1.06 -17.55
CA SER A 59 -6.95 0.03 -17.80
C SER A 59 -5.64 0.37 -17.06
N GLU A 60 -5.27 1.64 -17.01
CA GLU A 60 -4.11 2.10 -16.25
C GLU A 60 -4.30 1.94 -14.73
N VAL A 61 -5.50 2.25 -14.21
CA VAL A 61 -5.83 2.06 -12.79
C VAL A 61 -5.70 0.59 -12.41
N VAL A 62 -6.25 -0.31 -13.23
CA VAL A 62 -6.16 -1.76 -12.97
C VAL A 62 -4.71 -2.22 -12.88
N VAL A 63 -3.86 -1.84 -13.83
CA VAL A 63 -2.47 -2.30 -13.88
C VAL A 63 -1.60 -1.56 -12.86
N LYS A 64 -1.62 -0.21 -12.86
CA LYS A 64 -0.68 0.62 -12.10
C LYS A 64 -1.12 0.86 -10.65
N HIS A 65 -2.38 0.59 -10.31
CA HIS A 65 -2.84 0.69 -8.93
C HIS A 65 -3.22 -0.66 -8.34
N PHE A 66 -4.09 -1.45 -8.98
CA PHE A 66 -4.61 -2.66 -8.36
C PHE A 66 -3.60 -3.80 -8.41
N VAL A 67 -3.12 -4.19 -9.60
CA VAL A 67 -2.11 -5.26 -9.73
C VAL A 67 -0.80 -4.86 -9.04
N ASP A 68 -0.34 -3.62 -9.24
CA ASP A 68 0.87 -3.06 -8.59
C ASP A 68 0.77 -3.07 -7.04
N SER A 69 -0.44 -3.03 -6.49
CA SER A 69 -0.68 -3.11 -5.05
C SER A 69 -0.65 -4.54 -4.50
N VAL A 70 -1.01 -5.55 -5.29
CA VAL A 70 -1.16 -6.94 -4.81
C VAL A 70 0.06 -7.78 -5.13
N LEU A 71 0.63 -7.64 -6.33
CA LEU A 71 1.75 -8.45 -6.82
C LEU A 71 2.94 -8.54 -5.84
N PRO A 72 3.45 -7.46 -5.23
CA PRO A 72 4.59 -7.56 -4.31
C PRO A 72 4.30 -8.43 -3.07
N PHE A 73 3.06 -8.53 -2.65
CA PHE A 73 2.69 -9.33 -1.48
C PHE A 73 2.62 -10.84 -1.78
N THR A 74 2.57 -11.25 -3.05
CA THR A 74 2.71 -12.67 -3.43
C THR A 74 4.14 -13.18 -3.25
N MET A 75 5.11 -12.27 -3.14
CA MET A 75 6.53 -12.57 -2.98
C MET A 75 6.99 -12.61 -1.52
N VAL A 76 6.08 -12.34 -0.58
CA VAL A 76 6.37 -12.29 0.86
C VAL A 76 5.46 -13.27 1.58
N ASP A 77 6.05 -14.08 2.45
CA ASP A 77 5.27 -14.95 3.33
C ASP A 77 4.53 -14.10 4.38
N ILE A 78 3.19 -14.08 4.26
CA ILE A 78 2.27 -13.38 5.16
C ILE A 78 1.27 -14.40 5.70
N PRO A 79 1.38 -14.75 6.98
CA PRO A 79 0.47 -15.71 7.62
C PRO A 79 -1.00 -15.28 7.52
N GLN A 80 -1.89 -16.26 7.48
CA GLN A 80 -3.33 -16.02 7.49
C GLN A 80 -3.75 -15.26 8.76
N GLY A 81 -4.65 -14.28 8.58
CA GLY A 81 -5.18 -13.48 9.68
C GLY A 81 -4.23 -12.42 10.23
N SER A 82 -3.07 -12.20 9.57
CA SER A 82 -2.11 -11.16 9.98
C SER A 82 -2.74 -9.77 10.01
N SER A 83 -2.30 -8.97 10.99
CA SER A 83 -2.64 -7.56 11.13
C SER A 83 -1.62 -6.68 10.44
N PHE A 84 -2.07 -5.63 9.75
CA PHE A 84 -1.15 -4.69 9.13
C PHE A 84 -1.61 -3.24 9.20
N ILE A 85 -0.65 -2.34 9.03
CA ILE A 85 -0.92 -0.92 8.83
C ILE A 85 -0.34 -0.44 7.50
N ASP A 86 -1.16 0.30 6.73
CA ASP A 86 -0.73 1.02 5.54
C ASP A 86 -0.55 2.50 5.89
N VAL A 87 0.70 2.96 5.82
CA VAL A 87 1.11 4.29 6.27
C VAL A 87 1.10 5.27 5.11
N GLY A 88 0.28 6.31 5.21
CA GLY A 88 0.08 7.28 4.13
C GLY A 88 -0.66 6.67 2.95
N THR A 89 -1.71 5.93 3.25
CA THR A 89 -2.44 5.07 2.30
C THR A 89 -3.03 5.80 1.09
N GLY A 90 -3.26 7.11 1.17
CA GLY A 90 -3.77 7.94 0.06
C GLY A 90 -5.14 7.50 -0.44
N ALA A 91 -5.20 7.03 -1.68
CA ALA A 91 -6.41 6.44 -2.28
C ALA A 91 -6.67 4.99 -1.82
N GLY A 92 -6.01 4.52 -0.76
CA GLY A 92 -6.18 3.18 -0.23
C GLY A 92 -5.21 2.15 -0.83
N PHE A 93 -4.07 2.61 -1.37
CA PHE A 93 -3.10 1.74 -2.03
C PHE A 93 -1.78 1.63 -1.24
N PRO A 94 -1.35 0.39 -0.92
CA PRO A 94 -1.79 -0.91 -1.43
C PRO A 94 -2.92 -1.59 -0.64
N ALA A 95 -3.41 -1.02 0.47
CA ALA A 95 -4.24 -1.72 1.44
C ALA A 95 -5.57 -2.25 0.89
N ILE A 96 -6.37 -1.45 0.17
CA ILE A 96 -7.70 -1.88 -0.29
C ILE A 96 -7.58 -3.02 -1.32
N PRO A 97 -6.75 -2.95 -2.39
CA PRO A 97 -6.52 -4.09 -3.27
C PRO A 97 -6.06 -5.36 -2.55
N LEU A 98 -5.14 -5.21 -1.58
CA LEU A 98 -4.68 -6.34 -0.78
C LEU A 98 -5.83 -6.98 0.02
N LEU A 99 -6.69 -6.19 0.65
CA LEU A 99 -7.85 -6.67 1.41
C LEU A 99 -8.96 -7.28 0.53
N ILE A 100 -9.09 -6.85 -0.73
CA ILE A 100 -9.98 -7.51 -1.70
C ILE A 100 -9.47 -8.93 -1.99
N CYS A 101 -8.16 -9.09 -2.21
CA CYS A 101 -7.56 -10.38 -2.54
C CYS A 101 -7.32 -11.26 -1.30
N ARG A 102 -7.09 -10.66 -0.13
CA ARG A 102 -6.80 -11.33 1.15
C ARG A 102 -7.76 -10.84 2.25
N PRO A 103 -9.04 -11.23 2.18
CA PRO A 103 -10.06 -10.79 3.16
C PRO A 103 -9.85 -11.36 4.57
N ASP A 104 -8.92 -12.27 4.74
CA ASP A 104 -8.47 -12.79 6.02
C ASP A 104 -7.60 -11.80 6.81
N LEU A 105 -6.96 -10.84 6.13
CA LEU A 105 -6.07 -9.86 6.77
C LEU A 105 -6.86 -8.79 7.54
N LYS A 106 -6.21 -8.23 8.56
CA LYS A 106 -6.77 -7.16 9.40
C LYS A 106 -6.03 -5.85 9.08
N GLY A 107 -6.61 -5.06 8.18
CA GLY A 107 -5.99 -3.82 7.71
C GLY A 107 -6.35 -2.60 8.54
N THR A 108 -5.34 -1.79 8.84
CA THR A 108 -5.48 -0.42 9.36
C THR A 108 -4.90 0.53 8.32
N LEU A 109 -5.71 1.47 7.84
CA LEU A 109 -5.34 2.47 6.84
C LEU A 109 -5.12 3.82 7.56
N CYS A 110 -3.90 4.36 7.48
CA CYS A 110 -3.56 5.62 8.13
C CYS A 110 -3.24 6.71 7.10
N ASP A 111 -3.94 7.84 7.17
CA ASP A 111 -3.60 9.04 6.38
C ASP A 111 -3.71 10.30 7.25
N SER A 112 -2.90 11.31 6.92
CA SER A 112 -2.88 12.59 7.64
C SER A 112 -3.92 13.59 7.14
N LEU A 113 -4.62 13.29 6.04
CA LEU A 113 -5.64 14.15 5.44
C LEU A 113 -7.05 13.60 5.70
N ASN A 114 -7.83 14.28 6.51
CA ASN A 114 -9.19 13.87 6.87
C ASN A 114 -10.08 13.59 5.65
N LYS A 115 -9.96 14.39 4.59
CA LYS A 115 -10.75 14.19 3.36
C LYS A 115 -10.48 12.86 2.66
N ARG A 116 -9.24 12.33 2.79
CA ARG A 116 -8.90 11.00 2.30
C ARG A 116 -9.47 9.90 3.20
N CYS A 117 -9.44 10.11 4.52
CA CYS A 117 -10.06 9.16 5.46
C CYS A 117 -11.57 9.00 5.19
N VAL A 118 -12.29 10.10 4.96
CA VAL A 118 -13.71 10.07 4.59
C VAL A 118 -13.94 9.32 3.26
N TYR A 119 -13.07 9.53 2.27
CA TYR A 119 -13.11 8.75 1.02
C TYR A 119 -12.92 7.24 1.29
N LEU A 120 -11.91 6.89 2.09
CA LEU A 120 -11.59 5.49 2.39
C LEU A 120 -12.74 4.78 3.11
N GLU A 121 -13.39 5.44 4.07
CA GLU A 121 -14.57 4.91 4.75
C GLU A 121 -15.69 4.55 3.76
N LYS A 122 -16.04 5.50 2.88
CA LYS A 122 -17.06 5.30 1.85
C LYS A 122 -16.68 4.22 0.83
N ALA A 123 -15.41 4.21 0.38
CA ALA A 123 -14.91 3.21 -0.56
C ALA A 123 -14.98 1.80 0.04
N CYS A 124 -14.53 1.63 1.27
CA CYS A 124 -14.56 0.34 1.97
C CYS A 124 -16.00 -0.13 2.22
N GLU A 125 -16.92 0.77 2.58
CA GLU A 125 -18.34 0.47 2.74
C GLU A 125 -18.96 -0.01 1.41
N LEU A 126 -18.74 0.74 0.32
CA LEU A 126 -19.26 0.45 -1.01
C LEU A 126 -18.89 -0.96 -1.50
N ILE A 127 -17.63 -1.36 -1.31
CA ILE A 127 -17.12 -2.64 -1.80
C ILE A 127 -17.16 -3.76 -0.76
N GLY A 128 -17.67 -3.47 0.46
CA GLY A 128 -17.78 -4.44 1.55
C GLY A 128 -16.41 -4.98 2.02
N VAL A 129 -15.40 -4.09 2.13
CA VAL A 129 -14.08 -4.39 2.70
C VAL A 129 -14.04 -3.89 4.14
N LYS A 130 -13.64 -4.77 5.07
CA LYS A 130 -13.47 -4.40 6.49
C LYS A 130 -12.08 -3.89 6.75
N SER A 131 -11.96 -2.68 7.29
CA SER A 131 -10.69 -2.08 7.69
C SER A 131 -10.88 -1.05 8.80
N GLU A 132 -9.84 -0.80 9.58
CA GLU A 132 -9.78 0.34 10.51
C GLU A 132 -9.18 1.54 9.75
N ILE A 133 -9.87 2.68 9.73
CA ILE A 133 -9.38 3.90 9.09
C ILE A 133 -9.02 4.90 10.17
N ILE A 134 -7.79 5.44 10.13
CA ILE A 134 -7.27 6.35 11.16
C ILE A 134 -6.78 7.64 10.52
N HIS A 135 -7.43 8.74 10.86
CA HIS A 135 -6.92 10.09 10.57
C HIS A 135 -5.85 10.47 11.60
N ALA A 136 -4.58 10.34 11.24
CA ALA A 136 -3.46 10.71 12.09
C ALA A 136 -2.17 10.93 11.30
N ARG A 137 -1.23 11.66 11.90
CA ARG A 137 0.18 11.61 11.48
C ARG A 137 0.80 10.30 11.93
N SER A 138 1.57 9.66 11.04
CA SER A 138 2.17 8.34 11.31
C SER A 138 3.08 8.34 12.53
N GLU A 139 3.88 9.37 12.73
CA GLU A 139 4.78 9.49 13.89
C GLU A 139 4.03 9.66 15.21
N GLU A 140 2.86 10.28 15.21
CA GLU A 140 2.01 10.41 16.38
C GLU A 140 1.31 9.09 16.72
N LEU A 141 0.78 8.43 15.68
CA LEU A 141 0.13 7.13 15.81
C LEU A 141 1.14 6.05 16.21
N GLY A 142 2.36 6.08 15.65
CA GLY A 142 3.43 5.12 15.95
C GLY A 142 3.92 5.13 17.40
N ARG A 143 3.71 6.24 18.12
CA ARG A 143 3.93 6.29 19.57
C ARG A 143 2.83 5.57 20.36
N LYS A 144 1.58 5.62 19.85
CA LYS A 144 0.40 5.03 20.51
C LYS A 144 0.20 3.55 20.18
N LYS A 145 0.40 3.18 18.91
CA LYS A 145 0.26 1.81 18.37
C LYS A 145 1.63 1.18 18.08
N ARG A 146 2.60 1.36 19.01
CA ARG A 146 3.96 0.81 18.90
C ARG A 146 3.93 -0.72 18.88
N GLU A 147 4.60 -1.32 17.90
CA GLU A 147 4.82 -2.77 17.80
C GLU A 147 3.52 -3.59 17.92
N CYS A 148 2.43 -3.07 17.30
CA CYS A 148 1.11 -3.68 17.37
C CYS A 148 0.76 -4.55 16.14
N PHE A 149 1.48 -4.39 15.02
CA PHE A 149 1.13 -5.01 13.76
C PHE A 149 2.13 -6.09 13.36
N ASP A 150 1.63 -7.13 12.67
CA ASP A 150 2.47 -8.20 12.13
C ASP A 150 3.31 -7.69 10.95
N PHE A 151 2.76 -6.76 10.16
CA PHE A 151 3.55 -6.00 9.20
C PHE A 151 3.05 -4.56 9.01
N ALA A 152 3.92 -3.71 8.50
CA ALA A 152 3.58 -2.38 8.01
C ALA A 152 3.87 -2.32 6.50
N THR A 153 3.14 -1.49 5.77
CA THR A 153 3.40 -1.22 4.38
C THR A 153 3.27 0.27 4.06
N ALA A 154 3.88 0.69 2.97
CA ALA A 154 3.71 2.03 2.41
C ALA A 154 4.10 2.04 0.93
N ARG A 155 3.41 2.89 0.13
CA ARG A 155 3.70 3.14 -1.27
C ARG A 155 3.79 4.65 -1.53
N ALA A 156 4.86 5.10 -2.19
CA ALA A 156 5.04 6.49 -2.67
C ALA A 156 4.91 7.61 -1.60
N VAL A 157 5.27 7.33 -0.34
CA VAL A 157 5.13 8.29 0.78
C VAL A 157 6.38 9.16 0.94
N ALA A 158 7.57 8.55 1.01
CA ALA A 158 8.85 9.24 1.25
C ALA A 158 10.04 8.35 0.86
N ALA A 159 11.25 8.90 0.84
CA ALA A 159 12.49 8.14 0.70
C ALA A 159 12.69 7.18 1.89
N MET A 160 13.38 6.07 1.65
CA MET A 160 13.53 4.97 2.63
C MET A 160 14.03 5.37 4.01
N PRO A 161 15.01 6.29 4.20
CA PRO A 161 15.43 6.69 5.55
C PRO A 161 14.30 7.34 6.36
N VAL A 162 13.48 8.19 5.72
CA VAL A 162 12.31 8.83 6.32
C VAL A 162 11.20 7.81 6.54
N LEU A 163 10.91 7.02 5.51
CA LEU A 163 9.83 6.03 5.51
C LEU A 163 10.04 4.95 6.58
N SER A 164 11.29 4.54 6.79
CA SER A 164 11.65 3.57 7.83
C SER A 164 11.24 4.05 9.23
N GLU A 165 11.43 5.34 9.54
CA GLU A 165 11.05 5.90 10.84
C GLU A 165 9.53 6.04 10.98
N TYR A 166 8.80 6.21 9.87
CA TYR A 166 7.33 6.22 9.88
C TYR A 166 6.70 4.83 10.03
N CYS A 167 7.35 3.77 9.54
CA CYS A 167 6.74 2.45 9.43
C CYS A 167 7.26 1.41 10.45
N ILE A 168 8.58 1.32 10.66
CA ILE A 168 9.18 0.27 11.52
C ILE A 168 8.68 0.30 12.96
N PRO A 169 8.41 1.48 13.60
CA PRO A 169 7.90 1.52 14.97
C PRO A 169 6.54 0.83 15.19
N PHE A 170 5.74 0.63 14.14
CA PHE A 170 4.47 -0.08 14.23
C PHE A 170 4.61 -1.60 14.29
N VAL A 171 5.74 -2.13 13.80
CA VAL A 171 5.92 -3.55 13.53
C VAL A 171 6.39 -4.28 14.80
N LYS A 172 5.72 -5.39 15.13
CA LYS A 172 6.13 -6.32 16.19
C LYS A 172 7.52 -6.87 15.91
N VAL A 173 8.28 -7.20 16.96
CA VAL A 173 9.53 -7.98 16.80
C VAL A 173 9.18 -9.33 16.15
N GLY A 174 9.93 -9.69 15.11
CA GLY A 174 9.63 -10.84 14.23
C GLY A 174 8.76 -10.52 13.02
N GLY A 175 8.06 -9.38 13.01
CA GLY A 175 7.26 -8.90 11.89
C GLY A 175 8.08 -8.23 10.80
N LYS A 176 7.39 -7.64 9.80
CA LYS A 176 8.04 -7.10 8.59
C LYS A 176 7.55 -5.69 8.26
N PHE A 177 8.45 -4.84 7.77
CA PHE A 177 8.06 -3.64 7.03
C PHE A 177 8.26 -3.93 5.53
N ILE A 178 7.20 -3.78 4.75
CA ILE A 178 7.13 -4.10 3.31
C ILE A 178 6.96 -2.78 2.56
N ALA A 179 8.04 -2.32 1.91
CA ALA A 179 8.07 -1.05 1.20
C ALA A 179 7.99 -1.26 -0.32
N LEU A 180 7.02 -0.60 -0.96
CA LEU A 180 6.84 -0.61 -2.42
C LEU A 180 7.50 0.63 -3.00
N LYS A 181 8.53 0.44 -3.83
CA LYS A 181 9.45 1.49 -4.26
C LYS A 181 9.70 1.47 -5.78
N SER A 182 10.25 2.59 -6.27
CA SER A 182 10.83 2.66 -7.61
C SER A 182 12.17 1.93 -7.63
N VAL A 183 12.51 1.32 -8.77
CA VAL A 183 13.83 0.67 -8.99
C VAL A 183 15.02 1.64 -8.87
N ASN A 184 14.76 2.94 -9.01
CA ASN A 184 15.80 3.97 -8.92
C ASN A 184 16.18 4.33 -7.48
N GLU A 185 15.44 3.85 -6.48
CA GLU A 185 15.74 4.16 -5.08
C GLU A 185 16.76 3.20 -4.50
N ASP A 186 17.84 3.74 -3.94
CA ASP A 186 18.86 2.97 -3.23
C ASP A 186 18.38 2.66 -1.80
N ILE A 187 17.96 1.40 -1.60
CA ILE A 187 17.50 0.92 -0.29
C ILE A 187 18.65 0.82 0.71
N SER A 188 19.87 0.55 0.25
CA SER A 188 21.05 0.41 1.11
C SER A 188 21.40 1.70 1.86
N ALA A 189 21.08 2.86 1.27
CA ALA A 189 21.25 4.18 1.90
C ALA A 189 20.45 4.31 3.23
N ALA A 190 19.41 3.51 3.43
CA ALA A 190 18.62 3.48 4.66
C ALA A 190 19.09 2.47 5.71
N SER A 191 20.16 1.70 5.46
CA SER A 191 20.61 0.63 6.37
C SER A 191 20.88 1.12 7.79
N GLY A 192 21.49 2.31 7.92
CA GLY A 192 21.74 2.93 9.22
C GLY A 192 20.45 3.34 9.95
N ALA A 193 19.46 3.86 9.24
CA ALA A 193 18.15 4.20 9.78
C ALA A 193 17.40 2.94 10.22
N ILE A 194 17.36 1.93 9.38
CA ILE A 194 16.70 0.64 9.62
C ILE A 194 17.28 -0.02 10.88
N ALA A 195 18.60 -0.12 10.98
CA ALA A 195 19.27 -0.71 12.14
C ALA A 195 18.97 0.04 13.45
N LYS A 196 18.99 1.40 13.42
CA LYS A 196 18.63 2.23 14.58
C LYS A 196 17.20 2.01 15.06
N LEU A 197 16.31 1.62 14.16
CA LEU A 197 14.88 1.37 14.44
C LEU A 197 14.59 -0.08 14.84
N GLY A 198 15.62 -0.92 14.90
CA GLY A 198 15.50 -2.33 15.25
C GLY A 198 15.13 -3.24 14.08
N GLY A 199 15.43 -2.82 12.87
CA GLY A 199 15.19 -3.59 11.65
C GLY A 199 16.47 -4.07 10.97
N GLU A 200 16.31 -4.99 10.03
CA GLU A 200 17.34 -5.51 9.15
C GLU A 200 16.76 -5.70 7.74
N ILE A 201 17.51 -5.38 6.69
CA ILE A 201 17.07 -5.63 5.32
C ILE A 201 17.10 -7.14 5.07
N GLU A 202 15.92 -7.74 4.91
CA GLU A 202 15.77 -9.17 4.64
C GLU A 202 15.86 -9.45 3.13
N THR A 203 15.21 -8.63 2.32
CA THR A 203 15.16 -8.82 0.86
C THR A 203 15.00 -7.47 0.16
N VAL A 204 15.71 -7.32 -0.95
CA VAL A 204 15.43 -6.30 -1.97
C VAL A 204 15.29 -7.02 -3.31
N ARG A 205 14.13 -6.86 -3.95
CA ARG A 205 13.82 -7.57 -5.20
C ARG A 205 13.18 -6.63 -6.20
N ASP A 206 13.72 -6.60 -7.41
CA ASP A 206 13.10 -5.92 -8.54
C ASP A 206 12.13 -6.89 -9.24
N TYR A 207 11.00 -6.34 -9.70
CA TYR A 207 9.95 -7.06 -10.42
C TYR A 207 9.31 -6.14 -11.45
N ALA A 208 8.54 -6.68 -12.36
CA ALA A 208 7.77 -5.91 -13.33
C ALA A 208 6.27 -6.20 -13.17
N ILE A 209 5.43 -5.17 -13.35
CA ILE A 209 3.99 -5.32 -13.49
C ILE A 209 3.63 -5.66 -14.95
N PRO A 210 2.39 -6.09 -15.28
CA PRO A 210 2.03 -6.61 -16.60
C PRO A 210 2.33 -5.71 -17.79
N ASN A 211 2.36 -4.39 -17.61
CA ASN A 211 2.73 -3.44 -18.68
C ASN A 211 4.24 -3.27 -18.88
N GLY A 212 5.08 -4.01 -18.11
CA GLY A 212 6.53 -3.94 -18.16
C GLY A 212 7.18 -2.91 -17.25
N ASP A 213 6.42 -2.08 -16.55
CA ASP A 213 6.98 -1.09 -15.61
C ASP A 213 7.72 -1.80 -14.47
N ALA A 214 8.98 -1.43 -14.28
CA ALA A 214 9.81 -1.99 -13.22
C ALA A 214 9.48 -1.38 -11.85
N ARG A 215 9.51 -2.22 -10.82
CA ARG A 215 9.23 -1.89 -9.42
C ARG A 215 10.27 -2.54 -8.52
N ARG A 216 10.37 -2.05 -7.30
CA ARG A 216 11.24 -2.60 -6.25
C ARG A 216 10.45 -2.90 -4.99
N LEU A 217 10.57 -4.12 -4.51
CA LEU A 217 10.11 -4.55 -3.21
C LEU A 217 11.28 -4.54 -2.24
N ALA A 218 11.15 -3.86 -1.11
CA ALA A 218 12.08 -3.97 0.00
C ALA A 218 11.36 -4.52 1.23
N VAL A 219 11.86 -5.63 1.76
CA VAL A 219 11.36 -6.28 2.98
C VAL A 219 12.37 -6.08 4.09
N ILE A 220 11.93 -5.44 5.16
CA ILE A 220 12.72 -5.17 6.35
C ILE A 220 12.15 -6.02 7.49
N LYS A 221 12.95 -6.94 8.03
CA LYS A 221 12.60 -7.75 9.20
C LYS A 221 12.81 -6.94 10.47
N LYS A 222 11.84 -6.97 11.37
CA LYS A 222 11.96 -6.37 12.71
C LYS A 222 12.66 -7.35 13.64
N ILE A 223 13.90 -7.05 14.02
CA ILE A 223 14.75 -7.96 14.82
C ILE A 223 14.86 -7.58 16.29
N SER A 224 14.56 -6.33 16.63
CA SER A 224 14.57 -5.85 18.02
C SER A 224 13.58 -4.70 18.23
N GLN A 225 13.30 -4.33 19.47
CA GLN A 225 12.42 -3.21 19.80
C GLN A 225 12.98 -1.88 19.29
N THR A 226 12.10 -1.04 18.74
CA THR A 226 12.45 0.33 18.39
C THR A 226 12.71 1.15 19.65
N PRO A 227 13.86 1.85 19.78
CA PRO A 227 14.13 2.69 20.93
C PRO A 227 13.04 3.74 21.16
N THR A 228 12.70 4.03 22.43
CA THR A 228 11.56 4.87 22.81
C THR A 228 11.61 6.31 22.28
N LYS A 229 12.81 6.82 21.96
CA LYS A 229 13.00 8.14 21.32
C LYS A 229 12.48 8.20 19.86
N TYR A 230 12.15 7.07 19.23
CA TYR A 230 11.58 7.00 17.89
C TYR A 230 10.11 6.53 17.94
N PRO A 231 9.27 6.93 16.99
CA PRO A 231 9.56 7.93 15.95
C PRO A 231 9.70 9.32 16.56
N ARG A 232 10.58 10.15 15.96
CA ARG A 232 10.71 11.58 16.23
C ARG A 232 9.47 12.33 15.74
N ASN A 233 9.40 13.66 15.91
CA ASN A 233 8.39 14.46 15.25
C ASN A 233 8.69 14.63 13.74
N SER A 234 7.66 14.89 12.93
CA SER A 234 7.76 15.00 11.47
C SER A 234 8.80 16.01 11.01
N GLY A 235 8.91 17.15 11.69
CA GLY A 235 9.89 18.19 11.35
C GLY A 235 11.34 17.70 11.49
N ASN A 236 11.63 16.91 12.53
CA ASN A 236 12.96 16.33 12.71
C ASN A 236 13.24 15.19 11.73
N ILE A 237 12.22 14.37 11.44
CA ILE A 237 12.34 13.26 10.49
C ILE A 237 12.66 13.78 9.09
N SER A 238 11.93 14.81 8.62
CA SER A 238 12.08 15.35 7.27
C SER A 238 13.36 16.18 7.11
N LYS A 239 13.73 17.00 8.12
CA LYS A 239 14.90 17.88 8.04
C LYS A 239 16.23 17.14 8.22
N LYS A 240 16.24 16.08 9.01
CA LYS A 240 17.43 15.29 9.33
C LYS A 240 17.05 13.81 9.42
N PRO A 241 16.85 13.12 8.28
CA PRO A 241 16.64 11.67 8.23
C PRO A 241 17.72 10.90 9.00
N LEU A 242 17.40 9.69 9.51
CA LEU A 242 18.31 8.87 10.31
C LEU A 242 19.50 8.34 9.49
#